data_4d507761f8ae6d8832edf66868c6451e
#
_entry.id   4d507761f8ae6d8832edf66868c6451e
#
_cell.length_a   1.000
_cell.length_b   1.000
_cell.length_c   1.000
_cell.angle_alpha   90.00
_cell.angle_beta   90.00
_cell.angle_gamma   90.00
#
_symmetry.space_group_name_H-M   'P 1'
#
loop_
_entity.id
_entity.type
_entity.pdbx_description
1 polymer ?
#
loop_
_entity_poly.entity_id
_entity_poly.type
_entity_poly.pdbx_seq_one_letter_code
_entity_poly.pdbx_strand_id
1 'polypeptide(L)'
;MHKSVVVAVLILTLLLTAPQSFAADIHDSAGTAGAAFLKIEPGSRPVGMGGAFAGLANDINTIFWNPAGLTSVHTRELTAMQHFSFVDINNQSIGYAQRAKQFVWGASFLGSFTEIERRIGPTETPDSTVTVGGFATGLSLAYPLGTSASIGGTAKFISQQLDIQNIYGAAADLGLILRLMDNHLGIGLTVQNAGVLSGSENLPMALRAGLAYRTWKQPEADSEEAMPPREVWAFVADAHLPLIDANPSFHIGAERWFYDIVAARVGYRIGLNENPSDGLSIGIGVRKDGLDSLANIDFQFDYAFVPDAYLGNSHRISFITRF
;
A
#
# COMPACT_ATOMS: atom_id res chain seq x y z
N MET A 1 23.20 -16.84 13.24
CA MET A 1 22.98 -17.16 11.82
C MET A 1 22.06 -18.38 11.57
N HIS A 2 22.17 -19.52 12.29
CA HIS A 2 21.36 -20.72 12.00
C HIS A 2 19.85 -20.58 12.22
N LYS A 3 19.39 -19.83 13.24
CA LYS A 3 17.95 -19.67 13.54
C LYS A 3 17.19 -18.85 12.49
N SER A 4 17.83 -17.82 11.93
CA SER A 4 17.22 -16.97 10.89
C SER A 4 17.04 -17.69 9.55
N VAL A 5 17.97 -18.58 9.20
CA VAL A 5 17.89 -19.43 7.99
C VAL A 5 16.77 -20.46 8.12
N VAL A 6 16.59 -21.05 9.31
CA VAL A 6 15.52 -22.04 9.56
C VAL A 6 14.13 -21.40 9.46
N VAL A 7 13.95 -20.18 9.96
CA VAL A 7 12.68 -19.45 9.84
C VAL A 7 12.39 -19.08 8.38
N ALA A 8 13.39 -18.61 7.63
CA ALA A 8 13.23 -18.31 6.20
C ALA A 8 12.91 -19.57 5.37
N VAL A 9 13.54 -20.70 5.68
CA VAL A 9 13.24 -21.99 5.03
C VAL A 9 11.86 -22.51 5.40
N LEU A 10 11.41 -22.35 6.65
CA LEU A 10 10.06 -22.73 7.08
C LEU A 10 8.97 -21.87 6.39
N ILE A 11 9.20 -20.57 6.23
CA ILE A 11 8.30 -19.67 5.48
C ILE A 11 8.29 -20.10 3.99
N LEU A 12 9.44 -20.39 3.41
CA LEU A 12 9.56 -20.81 2.02
C LEU A 12 8.90 -22.18 1.77
N THR A 13 9.04 -23.13 2.70
CA THR A 13 8.38 -24.46 2.60
C THR A 13 6.86 -24.35 2.78
N LEU A 14 6.37 -23.47 3.66
CA LEU A 14 4.93 -23.21 3.79
C LEU A 14 4.33 -22.61 2.51
N LEU A 15 5.10 -21.79 1.78
CA LEU A 15 4.72 -21.19 0.50
C LEU A 15 4.75 -22.18 -0.67
N LEU A 16 5.60 -23.21 -0.61
CA LEU A 16 5.72 -24.23 -1.65
C LEU A 16 4.65 -25.34 -1.55
N THR A 17 3.90 -25.42 -0.46
CA THR A 17 2.79 -26.36 -0.27
C THR A 17 1.43 -25.77 -0.63
N ALA A 18 1.39 -24.66 -1.34
CA ALA A 18 0.14 -24.08 -1.83
C ALA A 18 -0.60 -25.10 -2.73
N PRO A 19 -1.89 -25.34 -2.50
CA PRO A 19 -2.65 -26.31 -3.26
C PRO A 19 -2.71 -25.92 -4.73
N GLN A 20 -2.37 -26.86 -5.59
CA GLN A 20 -2.47 -26.70 -7.04
C GLN A 20 -3.94 -26.65 -7.47
N SER A 21 -4.26 -25.71 -8.33
CA SER A 21 -5.46 -25.61 -9.15
C SER A 21 -6.81 -25.80 -8.42
N PHE A 22 -7.34 -24.71 -7.93
CA PHE A 22 -8.80 -24.60 -7.91
C PHE A 22 -9.22 -23.99 -9.26
N ALA A 23 -10.18 -24.65 -9.94
CA ALA A 23 -10.82 -24.08 -11.13
C ALA A 23 -11.40 -22.71 -10.75
N ALA A 24 -11.06 -21.71 -11.53
CA ALA A 24 -11.37 -20.34 -11.19
C ALA A 24 -12.80 -20.01 -11.63
N ASP A 25 -13.68 -19.82 -10.66
CA ASP A 25 -14.91 -19.09 -10.90
C ASP A 25 -14.69 -17.61 -10.60
N ILE A 26 -15.02 -16.74 -11.56
CA ILE A 26 -15.10 -15.29 -11.33
C ILE A 26 -16.12 -15.08 -10.20
N HIS A 27 -15.79 -14.25 -9.22
CA HIS A 27 -16.72 -13.95 -8.13
C HIS A 27 -18.03 -13.40 -8.69
N ASP A 28 -19.17 -13.93 -8.24
CA ASP A 28 -20.52 -13.60 -8.77
C ASP A 28 -20.81 -12.09 -8.71
N SER A 29 -20.20 -11.38 -7.77
CA SER A 29 -20.36 -9.93 -7.61
C SER A 29 -19.19 -9.13 -8.23
N ALA A 30 -18.38 -9.71 -9.12
CA ALA A 30 -17.26 -8.98 -9.73
C ALA A 30 -17.75 -7.75 -10.50
N GLY A 31 -17.15 -6.58 -10.24
CA GLY A 31 -17.50 -5.32 -10.88
C GLY A 31 -18.72 -4.60 -10.28
N THR A 32 -19.28 -5.09 -9.16
CA THR A 32 -20.47 -4.47 -8.55
C THR A 32 -20.17 -3.44 -7.47
N ALA A 33 -18.91 -3.34 -7.01
CA ALA A 33 -18.55 -2.34 -6.02
C ALA A 33 -18.46 -0.93 -6.63
N GLY A 34 -19.10 0.03 -6.00
CA GLY A 34 -18.90 1.44 -6.27
C GLY A 34 -17.54 1.92 -5.74
N ALA A 35 -17.13 3.10 -6.17
CA ALA A 35 -15.83 3.69 -5.82
C ALA A 35 -14.64 2.73 -6.04
N ALA A 36 -14.62 2.05 -7.18
CA ALA A 36 -13.61 1.04 -7.52
C ALA A 36 -12.15 1.57 -7.46
N PHE A 37 -11.96 2.88 -7.56
CA PHE A 37 -10.65 3.51 -7.39
C PHE A 37 -10.03 3.31 -6.00
N LEU A 38 -10.82 2.98 -4.98
CA LEU A 38 -10.33 2.61 -3.65
C LEU A 38 -9.57 1.29 -3.60
N LYS A 39 -9.66 0.46 -4.66
CA LYS A 39 -8.86 -0.76 -4.82
C LYS A 39 -7.44 -0.49 -5.33
N ILE A 40 -7.17 0.75 -5.79
CA ILE A 40 -5.84 1.13 -6.24
C ILE A 40 -4.90 1.16 -5.04
N GLU A 41 -3.84 0.41 -5.14
CA GLU A 41 -2.82 0.28 -4.09
C GLU A 41 -1.82 1.45 -4.17
N PRO A 42 -1.81 2.40 -3.21
CA PRO A 42 -0.89 3.53 -3.23
C PRO A 42 0.51 3.19 -2.72
N GLY A 43 1.50 3.94 -3.23
CA GLY A 43 2.91 3.86 -2.81
C GLY A 43 3.70 2.85 -3.64
N SER A 44 4.79 3.31 -4.26
CA SER A 44 5.66 2.45 -5.07
C SER A 44 6.39 1.40 -4.24
N ARG A 45 6.78 1.73 -2.99
CA ARG A 45 7.46 0.80 -2.10
C ARG A 45 6.61 -0.43 -1.77
N PRO A 46 5.36 -0.30 -1.27
CA PRO A 46 4.49 -1.44 -1.02
C PRO A 46 4.21 -2.27 -2.27
N VAL A 47 3.93 -1.61 -3.38
CA VAL A 47 3.60 -2.28 -4.64
C VAL A 47 4.80 -3.01 -5.22
N GLY A 48 6.01 -2.48 -5.11
CA GLY A 48 7.24 -3.19 -5.49
C GLY A 48 7.47 -4.49 -4.70
N MET A 49 6.79 -4.65 -3.57
CA MET A 49 6.77 -5.88 -2.75
C MET A 49 5.47 -6.69 -2.93
N GLY A 50 4.82 -6.62 -4.11
CA GLY A 50 3.61 -7.36 -4.41
C GLY A 50 2.35 -6.84 -3.72
N GLY A 51 2.39 -5.68 -3.07
CA GLY A 51 1.29 -5.18 -2.25
C GLY A 51 1.21 -5.84 -0.87
N ALA A 52 2.26 -6.46 -0.37
CA ALA A 52 2.35 -6.98 0.98
C ALA A 52 2.95 -5.92 1.92
N PHE A 53 2.12 -5.25 2.70
CA PHE A 53 2.58 -4.14 3.55
C PHE A 53 1.87 -4.04 4.91
N ALA A 54 0.78 -4.78 5.13
CA ALA A 54 -0.02 -4.66 6.35
C ALA A 54 0.77 -5.00 7.63
N GLY A 55 1.66 -6.00 7.57
CA GLY A 55 2.53 -6.39 8.68
C GLY A 55 3.79 -5.54 8.79
N LEU A 56 4.31 -5.01 7.68
CA LEU A 56 5.50 -4.15 7.65
C LEU A 56 5.16 -2.74 8.15
N ALA A 57 4.29 -2.05 7.48
CA ALA A 57 3.66 -0.76 7.79
C ALA A 57 4.57 0.17 8.62
N ASN A 58 5.75 0.52 8.08
CA ASN A 58 6.83 1.19 8.82
C ASN A 58 7.26 2.54 8.21
N ASP A 59 6.50 3.09 7.27
CA ASP A 59 6.66 4.44 6.73
C ASP A 59 5.28 5.09 6.47
N ILE A 60 5.27 6.32 5.95
CA ILE A 60 4.04 7.09 5.70
C ILE A 60 3.05 6.41 4.75
N ASN A 61 3.49 5.49 3.86
CA ASN A 61 2.57 4.77 2.99
C ASN A 61 1.54 3.97 3.78
N THR A 62 1.84 3.64 5.04
CA THR A 62 0.93 2.93 5.96
C THR A 62 -0.43 3.63 6.13
N ILE A 63 -0.51 4.95 5.86
CA ILE A 63 -1.77 5.72 5.94
C ILE A 63 -2.86 5.16 5.02
N PHE A 64 -2.45 4.47 3.95
CA PHE A 64 -3.34 3.83 2.97
C PHE A 64 -3.52 2.33 3.21
N TRP A 65 -2.62 1.68 3.98
CA TRP A 65 -2.56 0.22 4.11
C TRP A 65 -3.00 -0.30 5.47
N ASN A 66 -2.43 0.26 6.52
CA ASN A 66 -2.75 -0.09 7.91
C ASN A 66 -2.50 1.14 8.79
N PRO A 67 -3.51 1.89 9.18
CA PRO A 67 -3.33 3.15 9.90
C PRO A 67 -2.62 2.99 11.25
N ALA A 68 -2.61 1.80 11.86
CA ALA A 68 -1.85 1.55 13.08
C ALA A 68 -0.33 1.73 12.89
N GLY A 69 0.16 1.53 11.66
CA GLY A 69 1.55 1.72 11.30
C GLY A 69 2.03 3.17 11.35
N LEU A 70 1.14 4.16 11.37
CA LEU A 70 1.50 5.57 11.55
C LEU A 70 2.29 5.82 12.82
N THR A 71 2.17 4.94 13.82
CA THR A 71 3.01 5.01 15.03
C THR A 71 4.52 4.86 14.75
N SER A 72 4.92 4.45 13.53
CA SER A 72 6.31 4.43 13.08
C SER A 72 6.85 5.80 12.65
N VAL A 73 5.98 6.76 12.36
CA VAL A 73 6.37 8.13 12.01
C VAL A 73 6.97 8.81 13.24
N HIS A 74 8.22 9.24 13.13
CA HIS A 74 8.96 9.80 14.27
C HIS A 74 8.66 11.29 14.47
N THR A 75 8.66 12.09 13.42
CA THR A 75 8.39 13.53 13.45
C THR A 75 7.28 13.90 12.48
N ARG A 76 7.61 14.21 11.26
CA ARG A 76 6.69 14.51 10.17
C ARG A 76 7.14 13.79 8.92
N GLU A 77 6.19 13.21 8.22
CA GLU A 77 6.44 12.58 6.93
C GLU A 77 5.37 13.03 5.92
N LEU A 78 5.81 13.23 4.69
CA LEU A 78 4.95 13.49 3.52
C LEU A 78 5.27 12.45 2.46
N THR A 79 4.24 11.93 1.80
CA THR A 79 4.40 11.09 0.59
C THR A 79 3.52 11.63 -0.54
N ALA A 80 4.01 11.49 -1.75
CA ALA A 80 3.24 11.72 -2.98
C ALA A 80 3.56 10.60 -3.97
N MET A 81 2.55 10.15 -4.71
CA MET A 81 2.70 9.13 -5.75
C MET A 81 1.94 9.53 -7.00
N GLN A 82 2.56 9.27 -8.14
CA GLN A 82 1.91 9.21 -9.46
C GLN A 82 1.96 7.76 -9.96
N HIS A 83 0.81 7.24 -10.35
CA HIS A 83 0.65 5.94 -10.95
C HIS A 83 0.16 6.11 -12.39
N PHE A 84 0.99 5.69 -13.34
CA PHE A 84 0.67 5.62 -14.76
C PHE A 84 0.14 4.21 -15.02
N SER A 85 -1.16 4.14 -15.31
CA SER A 85 -1.87 2.91 -15.60
C SER A 85 -2.16 2.83 -17.11
N PHE A 86 -2.82 1.77 -17.54
CA PHE A 86 -3.33 1.62 -18.91
C PHE A 86 -4.48 2.60 -19.16
N VAL A 87 -4.76 2.87 -20.45
CA VAL A 87 -5.91 3.68 -20.92
C VAL A 87 -5.95 5.08 -20.28
N ASP A 88 -4.78 5.72 -20.15
CA ASP A 88 -4.65 7.10 -19.63
C ASP A 88 -5.35 7.38 -18.28
N ILE A 89 -5.57 6.32 -17.49
CA ILE A 89 -6.07 6.48 -16.12
C ILE A 89 -4.94 7.02 -15.24
N ASN A 90 -5.15 8.22 -14.72
CA ASN A 90 -4.21 8.88 -13.83
C ASN A 90 -4.61 8.67 -12.37
N ASN A 91 -3.75 7.98 -11.62
CA ASN A 91 -3.98 7.76 -10.20
C ASN A 91 -2.91 8.50 -9.39
N GLN A 92 -3.36 9.24 -8.39
CA GLN A 92 -2.50 10.07 -7.54
C GLN A 92 -2.82 9.81 -6.08
N SER A 93 -1.79 9.80 -5.26
CA SER A 93 -1.98 9.80 -3.82
C SER A 93 -1.03 10.77 -3.13
N ILE A 94 -1.51 11.38 -2.06
CA ILE A 94 -0.75 12.27 -1.19
C ILE A 94 -1.09 11.89 0.24
N GLY A 95 -0.08 11.76 1.08
CA GLY A 95 -0.24 11.47 2.50
C GLY A 95 0.69 12.35 3.35
N TYR A 96 0.17 12.89 4.43
CA TYR A 96 0.92 13.61 5.44
C TYR A 96 0.64 13.01 6.80
N ALA A 97 1.67 12.85 7.63
CA ALA A 97 1.51 12.43 9.01
C ALA A 97 2.47 13.20 9.93
N GLN A 98 2.02 13.43 11.15
CA GLN A 98 2.79 14.12 12.17
C GLN A 98 2.57 13.46 13.53
N ARG A 99 3.69 13.27 14.25
CA ARG A 99 3.65 12.84 15.65
C ARG A 99 3.26 14.01 16.55
N ALA A 100 2.30 13.78 17.43
CA ALA A 100 1.83 14.73 18.42
C ALA A 100 1.86 14.06 19.80
N LYS A 101 2.97 14.17 20.51
CA LYS A 101 3.21 13.51 21.81
C LYS A 101 3.04 11.98 21.72
N GLN A 102 1.91 11.47 22.21
CA GLN A 102 1.64 10.03 22.33
C GLN A 102 0.92 9.45 21.12
N PHE A 103 0.37 10.26 20.22
CA PHE A 103 -0.35 9.80 19.05
C PHE A 103 0.24 10.38 17.76
N VAL A 104 -0.08 9.77 16.64
CA VAL A 104 0.23 10.27 15.30
C VAL A 104 -1.08 10.54 14.60
N TRP A 105 -1.22 11.73 14.04
CA TRP A 105 -2.32 12.05 13.16
C TRP A 105 -1.84 12.18 11.73
N GLY A 106 -2.72 11.99 10.77
CA GLY A 106 -2.40 12.13 9.36
C GLY A 106 -3.61 12.52 8.52
N ALA A 107 -3.32 13.05 7.34
CA ALA A 107 -4.30 13.34 6.31
C ALA A 107 -3.86 12.70 5.00
N SER A 108 -4.80 12.20 4.22
CA SER A 108 -4.54 11.53 2.96
C SER A 108 -5.50 11.96 1.86
N PHE A 109 -5.02 11.86 0.64
CA PHE A 109 -5.79 12.02 -0.60
C PHE A 109 -5.44 10.85 -1.53
N LEU A 110 -6.45 10.27 -2.15
CA LEU A 110 -6.33 9.29 -3.22
C LEU A 110 -7.30 9.70 -4.32
N GLY A 111 -6.81 9.89 -5.54
CA GLY A 111 -7.62 10.27 -6.69
C GLY A 111 -7.33 9.40 -7.91
N SER A 112 -8.35 9.15 -8.71
CA SER A 112 -8.30 8.44 -9.98
C SER A 112 -9.20 9.13 -10.97
N PHE A 113 -8.61 9.59 -12.08
CA PHE A 113 -9.33 10.36 -13.09
C PHE A 113 -8.90 9.90 -14.49
N THR A 114 -9.89 9.85 -15.39
CA THR A 114 -9.67 9.64 -16.83
C THR A 114 -10.64 10.49 -17.62
N GLU A 115 -10.27 10.79 -18.85
CA GLU A 115 -11.14 11.47 -19.81
C GLU A 115 -11.68 10.44 -20.79
N ILE A 116 -13.00 10.49 -21.02
CA ILE A 116 -13.70 9.60 -21.93
C ILE A 116 -14.38 10.42 -23.00
N GLU A 117 -14.20 10.04 -24.28
CA GLU A 117 -14.93 10.60 -25.39
C GLU A 117 -16.39 10.17 -25.35
N ARG A 118 -17.30 11.13 -25.31
CA ARG A 118 -18.74 10.90 -25.42
C ARG A 118 -19.20 11.03 -26.85
N ARG A 119 -19.90 10.01 -27.33
CA ARG A 119 -20.51 9.97 -28.67
C ARG A 119 -21.99 9.66 -28.53
N ILE A 120 -22.87 10.53 -29.06
CA ILE A 120 -24.33 10.35 -29.05
C ILE A 120 -24.79 9.53 -30.27
N GLY A 121 -23.94 9.46 -31.30
CA GLY A 121 -24.20 8.69 -32.54
C GLY A 121 -22.91 8.14 -33.14
N PRO A 122 -22.99 7.40 -34.25
CA PRO A 122 -21.81 6.84 -34.92
C PRO A 122 -21.10 7.94 -35.77
N THR A 123 -20.47 8.87 -35.07
CA THR A 123 -19.73 10.00 -35.63
C THR A 123 -18.21 9.76 -35.57
N GLU A 124 -17.44 10.28 -36.52
CA GLU A 124 -15.98 10.18 -36.52
C GLU A 124 -15.37 11.05 -35.38
N THR A 125 -16.00 12.19 -35.12
CA THR A 125 -15.57 13.10 -34.03
C THR A 125 -16.43 12.91 -32.81
N PRO A 126 -15.85 12.95 -31.59
CA PRO A 126 -16.60 12.90 -30.35
C PRO A 126 -17.46 14.17 -30.18
N ASP A 127 -18.65 14.03 -29.61
CA ASP A 127 -19.53 15.16 -29.31
C ASP A 127 -19.00 15.99 -28.13
N SER A 128 -18.37 15.34 -27.17
CA SER A 128 -17.75 15.97 -26.01
C SER A 128 -16.76 15.03 -25.32
N THR A 129 -15.92 15.60 -24.47
CA THR A 129 -15.07 14.85 -23.53
C THR A 129 -15.65 14.99 -22.13
N VAL A 130 -15.75 13.87 -21.39
CA VAL A 130 -16.27 13.84 -20.04
C VAL A 130 -15.20 13.28 -19.11
N THR A 131 -14.95 13.96 -18.01
CA THR A 131 -14.07 13.44 -16.95
C THR A 131 -14.86 12.46 -16.08
N VAL A 132 -14.34 11.24 -15.96
CA VAL A 132 -14.86 10.20 -15.08
C VAL A 132 -13.80 9.89 -14.05
N GLY A 133 -14.20 9.74 -12.80
CA GLY A 133 -13.26 9.42 -11.75
C GLY A 133 -13.81 9.64 -10.37
N GLY A 134 -12.90 9.63 -9.40
CA GLY A 134 -13.27 9.87 -8.02
C GLY A 134 -12.07 10.15 -7.15
N PHE A 135 -12.33 10.64 -5.97
CA PHE A 135 -11.32 10.83 -4.94
C PHE A 135 -11.83 10.44 -3.56
N ALA A 136 -10.89 10.08 -2.71
CA ALA A 136 -11.12 9.90 -1.28
C ALA A 136 -10.13 10.76 -0.50
N THR A 137 -10.64 11.48 0.50
CA THR A 137 -9.82 12.16 1.50
C THR A 137 -9.97 11.45 2.83
N GLY A 138 -8.87 11.30 3.57
CA GLY A 138 -8.86 10.59 4.85
C GLY A 138 -8.21 11.41 5.96
N LEU A 139 -8.76 11.27 7.18
CA LEU A 139 -8.13 11.72 8.41
C LEU A 139 -7.84 10.51 9.28
N SER A 140 -6.58 10.34 9.64
CA SER A 140 -6.07 9.17 10.35
C SER A 140 -5.58 9.54 11.75
N LEU A 141 -5.75 8.61 12.68
CA LEU A 141 -5.21 8.70 14.02
C LEU A 141 -4.65 7.33 14.43
N ALA A 142 -3.44 7.32 14.99
CA ALA A 142 -2.80 6.11 15.49
C ALA A 142 -2.25 6.32 16.90
N TYR A 143 -2.36 5.29 17.71
CA TYR A 143 -1.95 5.30 19.11
C TYR A 143 -1.17 4.03 19.47
N PRO A 144 0.03 4.15 20.08
CA PRO A 144 0.78 3.00 20.57
C PRO A 144 0.15 2.47 21.86
N LEU A 145 -0.07 1.17 21.91
CA LEU A 145 -0.52 0.43 23.08
C LEU A 145 0.70 -0.26 23.72
N GLY A 146 1.48 0.52 24.49
CA GLY A 146 2.74 0.06 25.04
C GLY A 146 3.85 -0.01 23.99
N THR A 147 4.78 -0.97 24.14
CA THR A 147 5.99 -1.08 23.28
C THR A 147 5.81 -1.97 22.06
N SER A 148 4.83 -2.87 22.11
CA SER A 148 4.70 -3.96 21.12
C SER A 148 3.42 -3.92 20.30
N ALA A 149 2.46 -3.07 20.63
CA ALA A 149 1.18 -3.00 19.92
C ALA A 149 0.84 -1.56 19.54
N SER A 150 0.11 -1.40 18.46
CA SER A 150 -0.44 -0.12 18.01
C SER A 150 -1.80 -0.33 17.37
N ILE A 151 -2.69 0.63 17.57
CA ILE A 151 -3.98 0.70 16.88
C ILE A 151 -4.06 1.99 16.07
N GLY A 152 -4.87 1.98 15.04
CA GLY A 152 -5.13 3.17 14.24
C GLY A 152 -6.47 3.09 13.52
N GLY A 153 -6.98 4.25 13.16
CA GLY A 153 -8.19 4.37 12.38
C GLY A 153 -8.09 5.53 11.40
N THR A 154 -8.82 5.42 10.31
CA THR A 154 -8.98 6.48 9.30
C THR A 154 -10.45 6.68 9.04
N ALA A 155 -10.93 7.92 9.06
CA ALA A 155 -12.24 8.30 8.53
C ALA A 155 -12.05 8.88 7.13
N LYS A 156 -12.84 8.39 6.16
CA LYS A 156 -12.74 8.76 4.75
C LYS A 156 -14.01 9.44 4.27
N PHE A 157 -13.85 10.50 3.51
CA PHE A 157 -14.89 11.07 2.64
C PHE A 157 -14.59 10.65 1.20
N ILE A 158 -15.61 10.21 0.47
CA ILE A 158 -15.50 9.67 -0.89
C ILE A 158 -16.40 10.50 -1.79
N SER A 159 -15.88 10.87 -2.96
CA SER A 159 -16.63 11.50 -4.04
C SER A 159 -16.29 10.82 -5.34
N GLN A 160 -17.29 10.39 -6.08
CA GLN A 160 -17.15 9.79 -7.40
C GLN A 160 -18.06 10.50 -8.39
N GLN A 161 -17.53 10.81 -9.56
CA GLN A 161 -18.26 11.39 -10.67
C GLN A 161 -18.32 10.37 -11.81
N LEU A 162 -19.53 10.01 -12.20
CA LEU A 162 -19.82 9.16 -13.35
C LEU A 162 -20.73 9.95 -14.31
N ASP A 163 -20.15 10.50 -15.37
CA ASP A 163 -20.82 11.41 -16.31
C ASP A 163 -21.43 12.61 -15.56
N ILE A 164 -22.75 12.68 -15.52
CA ILE A 164 -23.50 13.77 -14.85
C ILE A 164 -23.88 13.43 -13.40
N GLN A 165 -23.63 12.22 -12.94
CA GLN A 165 -23.98 11.76 -11.60
C GLN A 165 -22.83 11.93 -10.63
N ASN A 166 -23.11 12.53 -9.48
CA ASN A 166 -22.17 12.60 -8.36
C ASN A 166 -22.64 11.66 -7.25
N ILE A 167 -21.76 10.76 -6.85
CA ILE A 167 -21.97 9.80 -5.76
C ILE A 167 -21.03 10.19 -4.62
N TYR A 168 -21.58 10.29 -3.43
CA TYR A 168 -20.81 10.61 -2.22
C TYR A 168 -20.86 9.44 -1.25
N GLY A 169 -19.83 9.32 -0.43
CA GLY A 169 -19.75 8.27 0.55
C GLY A 169 -18.87 8.61 1.73
N ALA A 170 -18.98 7.78 2.73
CA ALA A 170 -18.11 7.80 3.90
C ALA A 170 -17.68 6.38 4.24
N ALA A 171 -16.42 6.23 4.62
CA ALA A 171 -15.86 4.94 5.04
C ALA A 171 -14.90 5.12 6.22
N ALA A 172 -14.59 4.00 6.85
CA ALA A 172 -13.56 3.94 7.88
C ALA A 172 -12.61 2.78 7.61
N ASP A 173 -11.34 2.97 7.97
CA ASP A 173 -10.37 1.90 8.10
C ASP A 173 -10.01 1.75 9.58
N LEU A 174 -9.77 0.50 10.00
CA LEU A 174 -9.28 0.18 11.32
C LEU A 174 -8.05 -0.72 11.18
N GLY A 175 -7.04 -0.47 11.98
CA GLY A 175 -5.78 -1.21 11.93
C GLY A 175 -5.26 -1.60 13.30
N LEU A 176 -4.56 -2.72 13.34
CA LEU A 176 -3.79 -3.22 14.46
C LEU A 176 -2.43 -3.68 13.96
N ILE A 177 -1.38 -3.37 14.69
CA ILE A 177 -0.03 -3.91 14.48
C ILE A 177 0.53 -4.40 15.80
N LEU A 178 1.12 -5.60 15.74
CA LEU A 178 1.96 -6.15 16.81
C LEU A 178 3.40 -6.21 16.31
N ARG A 179 4.34 -5.72 17.12
CA ARG A 179 5.78 -5.78 16.88
C ARG A 179 6.43 -6.64 17.96
N LEU A 180 6.97 -7.76 17.54
CA LEU A 180 7.52 -8.79 18.42
C LEU A 180 9.01 -8.99 18.12
N MET A 181 9.71 -9.70 19.02
CA MET A 181 11.12 -10.06 18.81
C MET A 181 12.00 -8.83 18.53
N ASP A 182 11.90 -7.80 19.36
CA ASP A 182 12.63 -6.54 19.19
C ASP A 182 12.42 -5.91 17.78
N ASN A 183 11.17 -5.85 17.35
CA ASN A 183 10.74 -5.36 16.03
C ASN A 183 11.19 -6.22 14.83
N HIS A 184 11.76 -7.41 15.03
CA HIS A 184 12.06 -8.30 13.92
C HIS A 184 10.80 -8.87 13.27
N LEU A 185 9.75 -9.16 14.04
CA LEU A 185 8.50 -9.71 13.55
C LEU A 185 7.37 -8.69 13.70
N GLY A 186 6.73 -8.35 12.58
CA GLY A 186 5.52 -7.54 12.53
C GLY A 186 4.32 -8.39 12.14
N ILE A 187 3.20 -8.22 12.84
CA ILE A 187 1.90 -8.83 12.51
C ILE A 187 0.90 -7.69 12.37
N GLY A 188 0.26 -7.57 11.22
CA GLY A 188 -0.72 -6.53 10.93
C GLY A 188 -2.09 -7.10 10.59
N LEU A 189 -3.11 -6.45 11.10
CA LEU A 189 -4.51 -6.72 10.73
C LEU A 189 -5.17 -5.38 10.37
N THR A 190 -5.97 -5.36 9.32
CA THR A 190 -6.72 -4.17 8.96
C THR A 190 -8.06 -4.52 8.32
N VAL A 191 -9.05 -3.69 8.59
CA VAL A 191 -10.32 -3.60 7.89
C VAL A 191 -10.27 -2.31 7.08
N GLN A 192 -10.53 -2.38 5.80
CA GLN A 192 -10.47 -1.23 4.90
C GLN A 192 -11.83 -0.97 4.26
N ASN A 193 -12.12 0.32 4.03
CA ASN A 193 -13.30 0.79 3.30
C ASN A 193 -14.64 0.32 3.88
N ALA A 194 -14.74 0.13 5.20
CA ALA A 194 -16.01 -0.15 5.86
C ALA A 194 -16.88 1.10 5.86
N GLY A 195 -17.97 1.11 5.08
CA GLY A 195 -18.78 2.31 4.94
C GLY A 195 -19.93 2.20 3.95
N VAL A 196 -20.42 3.36 3.50
CA VAL A 196 -21.61 3.49 2.64
C VAL A 196 -21.40 4.51 1.54
N LEU A 197 -22.10 4.31 0.41
CA LEU A 197 -22.26 5.28 -0.68
C LEU A 197 -23.70 5.82 -0.71
N SER A 198 -23.91 6.98 -1.30
CA SER A 198 -25.23 7.59 -1.49
C SER A 198 -26.09 6.89 -2.55
N GLY A 199 -25.55 5.86 -3.21
CA GLY A 199 -26.25 4.96 -4.14
C GLY A 199 -26.60 3.61 -3.52
N SER A 200 -27.04 2.66 -4.35
CA SER A 200 -27.31 1.27 -3.94
C SER A 200 -26.05 0.39 -3.95
N GLU A 201 -24.93 0.92 -4.36
CA GLU A 201 -23.66 0.19 -4.52
C GLU A 201 -22.91 0.06 -3.18
N ASN A 202 -22.24 -1.05 -3.01
CA ASN A 202 -21.39 -1.28 -1.85
C ASN A 202 -19.98 -0.76 -2.07
N LEU A 203 -19.31 -0.28 -1.02
CA LEU A 203 -17.89 0.03 -1.05
C LEU A 203 -17.05 -1.26 -1.13
N PRO A 204 -15.84 -1.21 -1.72
CA PRO A 204 -14.93 -2.36 -1.78
C PRO A 204 -14.29 -2.63 -0.42
N MET A 205 -15.11 -3.08 0.53
CA MET A 205 -14.66 -3.45 1.87
C MET A 205 -13.76 -4.67 1.82
N ALA A 206 -12.65 -4.63 2.53
CA ALA A 206 -11.68 -5.71 2.57
C ALA A 206 -11.07 -5.91 3.95
N LEU A 207 -10.69 -7.16 4.23
CA LEU A 207 -9.84 -7.53 5.35
C LEU A 207 -8.43 -7.83 4.83
N ARG A 208 -7.41 -7.41 5.57
CA ARG A 208 -6.03 -7.76 5.25
C ARG A 208 -5.32 -8.20 6.52
N ALA A 209 -4.60 -9.33 6.42
CA ALA A 209 -3.74 -9.85 7.47
C ALA A 209 -2.33 -9.99 6.92
N GLY A 210 -1.34 -9.46 7.60
CA GLY A 210 0.03 -9.42 7.11
C GLY A 210 1.06 -9.81 8.15
N LEU A 211 2.15 -10.39 7.64
CA LEU A 211 3.35 -10.72 8.39
C LEU A 211 4.55 -10.01 7.76
N ALA A 212 5.47 -9.55 8.59
CA ALA A 212 6.73 -8.99 8.14
C ALA A 212 7.87 -9.49 9.02
N TYR A 213 8.94 -9.97 8.42
CA TYR A 213 10.18 -10.30 9.13
C TYR A 213 11.31 -9.39 8.65
N ARG A 214 11.97 -8.71 9.59
CA ARG A 214 13.00 -7.72 9.30
C ARG A 214 14.33 -8.09 9.93
N THR A 215 15.41 -7.74 9.26
CA THR A 215 16.76 -7.86 9.81
C THR A 215 17.42 -6.49 9.89
N TRP A 216 18.25 -6.31 10.91
CA TRP A 216 18.92 -5.04 11.20
C TRP A 216 20.42 -5.23 11.18
N LYS A 217 21.15 -4.23 10.67
CA LYS A 217 22.58 -4.09 10.88
C LYS A 217 22.77 -3.22 12.12
N GLN A 218 23.44 -3.78 13.12
CA GLN A 218 23.87 -3.00 14.28
C GLN A 218 24.96 -2.01 13.83
N PRO A 219 25.01 -0.79 14.42
CA PRO A 219 26.11 0.13 14.21
C PRO A 219 27.44 -0.55 14.59
N GLU A 220 28.52 -0.19 13.94
CA GLU A 220 29.84 -0.62 14.34
C GLU A 220 30.19 -0.01 15.70
N ALA A 221 30.74 -0.83 16.61
CA ALA A 221 30.98 -0.43 18.00
C ALA A 221 31.97 0.75 18.14
N ASP A 222 32.75 1.00 17.10
CA ASP A 222 33.78 2.05 17.06
C ASP A 222 33.31 3.36 16.39
N SER A 223 32.03 3.48 16.01
CA SER A 223 31.49 4.73 15.48
C SER A 223 31.28 5.73 16.61
N GLU A 224 31.94 6.89 16.55
CA GLU A 224 31.79 7.97 17.54
C GLU A 224 30.38 8.54 17.62
N GLU A 225 29.52 8.29 16.60
CA GLU A 225 28.13 8.65 16.59
C GLU A 225 27.26 7.38 16.77
N ALA A 226 26.39 7.39 17.78
CA ALA A 226 25.42 6.34 18.03
C ALA A 226 24.32 6.33 16.92
N MET A 227 24.62 5.73 15.78
CA MET A 227 23.61 5.58 14.72
C MET A 227 22.57 4.54 15.11
N PRO A 228 21.29 4.76 14.81
CA PRO A 228 20.26 3.75 15.06
C PRO A 228 20.50 2.51 14.17
N PRO A 229 20.05 1.32 14.62
CA PRO A 229 20.08 0.12 13.79
C PRO A 229 19.35 0.34 12.47
N ARG A 230 19.96 -0.09 11.36
CA ARG A 230 19.40 0.10 10.02
C ARG A 230 18.83 -1.19 9.46
N GLU A 231 17.63 -1.10 8.89
CA GLU A 231 16.97 -2.23 8.24
C GLU A 231 17.75 -2.68 7.00
N VAL A 232 18.03 -3.97 6.89
CA VAL A 232 18.78 -4.54 5.76
C VAL A 232 17.86 -5.35 4.86
N TRP A 233 17.06 -6.26 5.45
CA TRP A 233 16.09 -7.08 4.75
C TRP A 233 14.72 -6.95 5.39
N ALA A 234 13.70 -6.89 4.55
CA ALA A 234 12.32 -7.15 4.92
C ALA A 234 11.75 -8.25 4.04
N PHE A 235 11.13 -9.24 4.65
CA PHE A 235 10.33 -10.28 4.00
C PHE A 235 8.89 -10.09 4.44
N VAL A 236 7.97 -10.06 3.52
CA VAL A 236 6.56 -9.72 3.78
C VAL A 236 5.61 -10.72 3.13
N ALA A 237 4.50 -10.97 3.81
CA ALA A 237 3.44 -11.82 3.30
C ALA A 237 2.09 -11.30 3.83
N ASP A 238 1.14 -11.03 2.94
CA ASP A 238 -0.22 -10.58 3.28
C ASP A 238 -1.26 -11.51 2.65
N ALA A 239 -2.32 -11.77 3.38
CA ALA A 239 -3.58 -12.28 2.86
C ALA A 239 -4.56 -11.10 2.72
N HIS A 240 -5.09 -10.90 1.53
CA HIS A 240 -6.10 -9.88 1.22
C HIS A 240 -7.41 -10.57 0.90
N LEU A 241 -8.44 -10.24 1.65
CA LEU A 241 -9.76 -10.83 1.63
C LEU A 241 -10.80 -9.75 1.31
N PRO A 242 -11.05 -9.44 0.02
CA PRO A 242 -12.17 -8.60 -0.36
C PRO A 242 -13.47 -9.27 0.09
N LEU A 243 -14.37 -8.53 0.70
CA LEU A 243 -15.68 -9.04 1.14
C LEU A 243 -16.75 -8.87 0.07
N ILE A 244 -16.44 -8.06 -0.93
CA ILE A 244 -17.35 -7.71 -2.04
C ILE A 244 -16.48 -7.57 -3.29
N ASP A 245 -16.96 -8.10 -4.42
CA ASP A 245 -16.50 -7.72 -5.76
C ASP A 245 -15.13 -8.26 -6.21
N ALA A 246 -14.44 -9.10 -5.43
CA ALA A 246 -13.21 -9.71 -5.87
C ALA A 246 -12.87 -11.00 -5.10
N ASN A 247 -11.99 -11.80 -5.67
CA ASN A 247 -11.49 -13.02 -5.04
C ASN A 247 -10.36 -12.71 -4.05
N PRO A 248 -10.20 -13.52 -3.00
CA PRO A 248 -9.05 -13.43 -2.11
C PRO A 248 -7.72 -13.57 -2.86
N SER A 249 -6.69 -12.91 -2.33
CA SER A 249 -5.34 -12.99 -2.88
C SER A 249 -4.29 -13.06 -1.78
N PHE A 250 -3.16 -13.71 -2.10
CA PHE A 250 -1.96 -13.72 -1.28
C PHE A 250 -0.88 -12.89 -1.93
N HIS A 251 -0.18 -12.13 -1.14
CA HIS A 251 0.87 -11.22 -1.56
C HIS A 251 2.14 -11.59 -0.83
N ILE A 252 3.24 -11.73 -1.54
CA ILE A 252 4.55 -11.97 -0.94
C ILE A 252 5.57 -11.01 -1.52
N GLY A 253 6.55 -10.64 -0.73
CA GLY A 253 7.58 -9.73 -1.20
C GLY A 253 8.83 -9.73 -0.34
N ALA A 254 9.87 -9.16 -0.92
CA ALA A 254 11.13 -8.92 -0.24
C ALA A 254 11.69 -7.55 -0.63
N GLU A 255 12.32 -6.92 0.33
CA GLU A 255 13.08 -5.68 0.17
C GLU A 255 14.48 -5.89 0.72
N ARG A 256 15.48 -5.38 0.01
CA ARG A 256 16.85 -5.29 0.49
C ARG A 256 17.40 -3.89 0.30
N TRP A 257 17.93 -3.32 1.37
CA TRP A 257 18.68 -2.09 1.34
C TRP A 257 20.19 -2.35 1.21
N PHE A 258 20.83 -1.68 0.26
CA PHE A 258 22.26 -1.70 0.02
C PHE A 258 22.83 -0.39 0.47
N TYR A 259 23.84 -0.44 1.35
CA TYR A 259 24.53 0.74 1.89
C TYR A 259 23.59 1.82 2.46
N ASP A 260 22.39 1.44 2.86
CA ASP A 260 21.31 2.33 3.32
C ASP A 260 20.87 3.41 2.31
N ILE A 261 21.30 3.29 1.06
CA ILE A 261 21.07 4.27 0.00
C ILE A 261 20.10 3.70 -1.05
N VAL A 262 20.33 2.47 -1.52
CA VAL A 262 19.56 1.87 -2.63
C VAL A 262 18.80 0.67 -2.13
N ALA A 263 17.51 0.58 -2.47
CA ALA A 263 16.68 -0.58 -2.22
C ALA A 263 16.38 -1.32 -3.53
N ALA A 264 16.42 -2.64 -3.47
CA ALA A 264 15.83 -3.52 -4.48
C ALA A 264 14.64 -4.25 -3.87
N ARG A 265 13.55 -4.38 -4.65
CA ARG A 265 12.31 -5.02 -4.23
C ARG A 265 11.82 -5.99 -5.28
N VAL A 266 11.24 -7.05 -4.82
CA VAL A 266 10.52 -8.01 -5.64
C VAL A 266 9.28 -8.47 -4.88
N GLY A 267 8.21 -8.66 -5.60
CA GLY A 267 6.97 -9.16 -5.03
C GLY A 267 6.18 -9.97 -6.03
N TYR A 268 5.26 -10.75 -5.51
CA TYR A 268 4.36 -11.55 -6.31
C TYR A 268 2.97 -11.57 -5.67
N ARG A 269 1.94 -11.39 -6.49
CA ARG A 269 0.54 -11.52 -6.10
C ARG A 269 -0.02 -12.82 -6.68
N ILE A 270 -0.70 -13.59 -5.84
CA ILE A 270 -1.34 -14.85 -6.18
C ILE A 270 -2.83 -14.71 -5.87
N GLY A 271 -3.68 -14.63 -6.86
CA GLY A 271 -5.13 -14.70 -6.68
C GLY A 271 -5.58 -16.13 -6.42
N LEU A 272 -6.59 -16.27 -5.58
CA LEU A 272 -7.35 -17.52 -5.51
C LEU A 272 -8.44 -17.41 -6.58
N ASN A 273 -8.30 -18.12 -7.67
CA ASN A 273 -9.07 -18.01 -8.90
C ASN A 273 -8.43 -17.02 -9.90
N GLU A 274 -8.64 -17.23 -11.19
CA GLU A 274 -8.01 -16.43 -12.25
C GLU A 274 -8.25 -14.92 -12.04
N ASN A 275 -7.29 -14.29 -11.38
CA ASN A 275 -7.34 -12.87 -11.15
C ASN A 275 -6.39 -12.20 -12.16
N PRO A 276 -6.88 -11.36 -13.07
CA PRO A 276 -6.03 -10.71 -14.07
C PRO A 276 -4.94 -9.83 -13.46
N SER A 277 -5.04 -9.48 -12.16
CA SER A 277 -4.01 -8.71 -11.46
C SER A 277 -2.92 -9.55 -10.79
N ASP A 278 -2.90 -10.88 -11.01
CA ASP A 278 -1.84 -11.75 -10.52
C ASP A 278 -0.54 -11.47 -11.25
N GLY A 279 0.55 -11.50 -10.54
CA GLY A 279 1.82 -11.34 -11.20
C GLY A 279 2.96 -10.79 -10.36
N LEU A 280 4.07 -10.67 -11.06
CA LEU A 280 5.32 -10.14 -10.56
C LEU A 280 5.25 -8.63 -10.39
N SER A 281 5.86 -8.11 -9.36
CA SER A 281 6.20 -6.71 -9.21
C SER A 281 7.68 -6.54 -8.91
N ILE A 282 8.27 -5.46 -9.42
CA ILE A 282 9.67 -5.13 -9.19
C ILE A 282 9.73 -3.68 -8.74
N GLY A 283 10.59 -3.37 -7.77
CA GLY A 283 10.76 -2.01 -7.27
C GLY A 283 12.23 -1.67 -7.03
N ILE A 284 12.52 -0.40 -7.19
CA ILE A 284 13.78 0.19 -6.74
C ILE A 284 13.48 1.40 -5.87
N GLY A 285 14.37 1.69 -4.92
CA GLY A 285 14.28 2.88 -4.08
C GLY A 285 15.65 3.51 -3.91
N VAL A 286 15.68 4.81 -3.75
CA VAL A 286 16.88 5.55 -3.38
C VAL A 286 16.51 6.49 -2.25
N ARG A 287 17.27 6.46 -1.16
CA ARG A 287 17.11 7.42 -0.06
C ARG A 287 18.43 8.13 0.23
N LYS A 288 18.30 9.34 0.70
CA LYS A 288 19.40 10.12 1.25
C LYS A 288 18.96 10.73 2.56
N ASP A 289 19.67 10.36 3.62
CA ASP A 289 19.49 10.91 4.95
C ASP A 289 20.36 12.17 5.06
N GLY A 290 19.79 13.29 5.53
CA GLY A 290 20.50 14.56 5.79
C GLY A 290 21.17 15.16 4.54
N LEU A 291 20.56 16.14 3.92
CA LEU A 291 21.27 17.04 3.01
C LEU A 291 21.98 18.11 3.87
N ASP A 292 23.29 18.17 3.82
CA ASP A 292 24.16 19.08 4.61
C ASP A 292 23.73 20.56 4.57
N SER A 293 22.96 20.96 3.58
CA SER A 293 22.44 22.32 3.41
C SER A 293 20.99 22.52 3.86
N LEU A 294 20.21 21.45 4.03
CA LEU A 294 18.82 21.46 4.48
C LEU A 294 18.74 20.61 5.74
N ALA A 295 19.30 21.09 6.83
CA ALA A 295 19.42 20.40 8.11
C ALA A 295 18.17 19.56 8.44
N ASN A 296 18.33 18.24 8.58
CA ASN A 296 17.37 17.26 9.04
C ASN A 296 16.20 16.92 8.09
N ILE A 297 16.36 17.03 6.77
CA ILE A 297 15.35 16.54 5.82
C ILE A 297 15.88 15.31 5.10
N ASP A 298 15.18 14.19 5.25
CA ASP A 298 15.45 12.95 4.53
C ASP A 298 14.55 12.83 3.31
N PHE A 299 15.10 12.34 2.22
CA PHE A 299 14.38 12.13 0.97
C PHE A 299 14.48 10.68 0.55
N GLN A 300 13.36 10.15 0.03
CA GLN A 300 13.31 8.82 -0.57
C GLN A 300 12.48 8.88 -1.84
N PHE A 301 13.03 8.32 -2.93
CA PHE A 301 12.34 8.08 -4.18
C PHE A 301 12.18 6.60 -4.39
N ASP A 302 11.00 6.19 -4.78
CA ASP A 302 10.69 4.80 -5.08
C ASP A 302 10.01 4.70 -6.44
N TYR A 303 10.38 3.67 -7.18
CA TYR A 303 9.76 3.28 -8.43
C TYR A 303 9.30 1.83 -8.33
N ALA A 304 8.12 1.53 -8.87
CA ALA A 304 7.62 0.18 -9.03
C ALA A 304 7.11 -0.06 -10.43
N PHE A 305 7.41 -1.24 -10.94
CA PHE A 305 6.95 -1.76 -12.21
C PHE A 305 6.13 -3.02 -11.96
N VAL A 306 4.91 -3.04 -12.53
CA VAL A 306 4.01 -4.20 -12.46
C VAL A 306 3.61 -4.53 -13.90
N PRO A 307 4.17 -5.58 -14.48
CA PRO A 307 3.71 -6.07 -15.78
C PRO A 307 2.33 -6.70 -15.61
N ASP A 308 1.44 -6.44 -16.55
CA ASP A 308 0.14 -7.08 -16.64
C ASP A 308 -0.04 -7.64 -18.05
N ALA A 309 -0.42 -8.91 -18.14
CA ALA A 309 -0.49 -9.64 -19.40
C ALA A 309 -1.65 -9.18 -20.29
N TYR A 310 -2.70 -8.58 -19.71
CA TYR A 310 -3.93 -8.23 -20.41
C TYR A 310 -4.12 -6.72 -20.59
N LEU A 311 -3.73 -5.96 -19.57
CA LEU A 311 -4.01 -4.52 -19.49
C LEU A 311 -2.79 -3.65 -19.79
N GLY A 312 -1.60 -4.27 -19.94
CA GLY A 312 -0.36 -3.56 -20.16
C GLY A 312 0.39 -3.23 -18.88
N ASN A 313 1.52 -2.53 -19.02
CA ASN A 313 2.44 -2.29 -17.91
C ASN A 313 1.98 -1.12 -17.05
N SER A 314 2.18 -1.24 -15.76
CA SER A 314 1.89 -0.21 -14.78
C SER A 314 3.19 0.32 -14.16
N HIS A 315 3.33 1.64 -14.12
CA HIS A 315 4.50 2.34 -13.59
C HIS A 315 4.07 3.24 -12.44
N ARG A 316 4.75 3.13 -11.30
CA ARG A 316 4.50 3.98 -10.14
C ARG A 316 5.77 4.67 -9.71
N ILE A 317 5.66 5.97 -9.47
CA ILE A 317 6.75 6.79 -8.93
C ILE A 317 6.22 7.40 -7.65
N SER A 318 6.95 7.25 -6.56
CA SER A 318 6.60 7.89 -5.29
C SER A 318 7.81 8.58 -4.65
N PHE A 319 7.48 9.57 -3.87
CA PHE A 319 8.41 10.38 -3.13
C PHE A 319 8.00 10.43 -1.67
N ILE A 320 8.97 10.28 -0.76
CA ILE A 320 8.77 10.44 0.67
C ILE A 320 9.77 11.46 1.18
N THR A 321 9.33 12.38 2.01
CA THR A 321 10.21 13.26 2.78
C THR A 321 9.90 13.18 4.26
N ARG A 322 10.95 13.22 5.09
CA ARG A 322 10.89 13.20 6.55
C ARG A 322 11.58 14.45 7.08
N PHE A 323 10.95 15.15 8.04
CA PHE A 323 11.43 16.44 8.57
C PHE A 323 10.90 16.76 9.97
#